data_0ffd0e544364d923cb56fe3f786ec898
#
_entry.id   0ffd0e544364d923cb56fe3f786ec898
#
_cell.length_a   1.000
_cell.length_b   1.000
_cell.length_c   1.000
_cell.angle_alpha   90.00
_cell.angle_beta   90.00
_cell.angle_gamma   90.00
#
_symmetry.space_group_name_H-M   'P 1'
#
loop_
_entity.id
_entity.type
_entity.pdbx_description
1 polymer ?
#
loop_
_entity_poly.entity_id
_entity_poly.type
_entity_poly.pdbx_seq_one_letter_code
_entity_poly.pdbx_strand_id
1 'polypeptide(L)'
;MEQIFSKLKFITHGEGFIDITYDLNLCVEKNNFDSGILNLTSLHTSCSLTINENADPNVLRDLKKYMQSIVPYDSYLTLSKNREEISYKHYQEGADDMPAHIKTSLTNTCLSCLLYTSDAADE
;
A
#
# COMPACT_ATOMS: atom_id res chain seq x y z
N MET A 1 -9.52 -28.76 -1.97
CA MET A 1 -8.94 -27.43 -1.71
C MET A 1 -10.02 -26.56 -1.07
N GLU A 2 -9.71 -25.92 0.04
CA GLU A 2 -10.62 -25.02 0.73
C GLU A 2 -10.27 -23.57 0.38
N GLN A 3 -11.27 -22.76 0.07
CA GLN A 3 -11.12 -21.36 -0.25
C GLN A 3 -12.12 -20.55 0.56
N ILE A 4 -11.67 -19.41 1.09
CA ILE A 4 -12.53 -18.46 1.81
C ILE A 4 -12.28 -17.08 1.23
N PHE A 5 -13.34 -16.34 1.04
CA PHE A 5 -13.33 -14.97 0.59
C PHE A 5 -13.79 -14.06 1.73
N SER A 6 -13.02 -13.03 2.03
CA SER A 6 -13.36 -12.02 3.04
C SER A 6 -13.10 -10.62 2.52
N LYS A 7 -13.89 -9.67 2.99
CA LYS A 7 -13.72 -8.25 2.67
C LYS A 7 -13.45 -7.47 3.94
N LEU A 8 -12.36 -6.76 3.98
CA LEU A 8 -11.98 -5.86 5.07
C LEU A 8 -12.07 -4.42 4.61
N LYS A 9 -12.46 -3.53 5.52
CA LYS A 9 -12.59 -2.10 5.25
C LYS A 9 -11.71 -1.32 6.21
N PHE A 10 -10.89 -0.43 5.67
CA PHE A 10 -10.05 0.49 6.43
C PHE A 10 -10.38 1.93 6.06
N ILE A 11 -10.33 2.82 7.05
CA ILE A 11 -10.54 4.24 6.84
C ILE A 11 -9.18 4.92 6.82
N THR A 12 -8.89 5.65 5.75
CA THR A 12 -7.64 6.41 5.60
C THR A 12 -7.88 7.88 5.91
N HIS A 13 -6.86 8.55 6.45
CA HIS A 13 -6.89 9.97 6.81
C HIS A 13 -5.79 10.74 6.07
N GLY A 14 -5.83 10.69 4.73
CA GLY A 14 -4.81 11.29 3.88
C GLY A 14 -3.65 10.35 3.58
N GLU A 15 -2.56 10.91 3.10
CA GLU A 15 -1.37 10.16 2.70
C GLU A 15 -0.67 9.51 3.89
N GLY A 16 -0.41 8.22 3.80
CA GLY A 16 0.33 7.49 4.84
C GLY A 16 0.24 6.00 4.68
N PHE A 17 0.78 5.31 5.67
CA PHE A 17 0.75 3.86 5.79
C PHE A 17 -0.18 3.45 6.92
N ILE A 18 -0.94 2.40 6.69
CA ILE A 18 -1.76 1.75 7.71
C ILE A 18 -1.29 0.31 7.82
N ASP A 19 -0.91 -0.10 9.03
CA ASP A 19 -0.56 -1.49 9.30
C ASP A 19 -1.84 -2.30 9.48
N ILE A 20 -2.05 -3.24 8.57
CA ILE A 20 -3.22 -4.12 8.56
C ILE A 20 -2.90 -5.56 8.99
N THR A 21 -1.70 -5.80 9.49
CA THR A 21 -1.22 -7.14 9.86
C THR A 21 -2.12 -7.80 10.90
N TYR A 22 -2.48 -7.07 11.95
CA TYR A 22 -3.34 -7.58 13.01
C TYR A 22 -4.72 -8.01 12.49
N ASP A 23 -5.34 -7.20 11.65
CA ASP A 23 -6.65 -7.47 11.07
C ASP A 23 -6.62 -8.69 10.15
N LEU A 24 -5.54 -8.84 9.38
CA LEU A 24 -5.34 -10.00 8.51
C LEU A 24 -5.15 -11.28 9.34
N ASN A 25 -4.35 -11.22 10.39
CA ASN A 25 -4.14 -12.36 11.28
C ASN A 25 -5.44 -12.81 11.95
N LEU A 26 -6.25 -11.88 12.41
CA LEU A 26 -7.58 -12.21 12.95
C LEU A 26 -8.47 -12.89 11.92
N CYS A 27 -8.46 -12.42 10.70
CA CYS A 27 -9.23 -13.01 9.61
C CYS A 27 -8.79 -14.45 9.32
N VAL A 28 -7.49 -14.70 9.29
CA VAL A 28 -6.92 -16.04 9.10
C VAL A 28 -7.29 -16.99 10.27
N GLU A 29 -7.13 -16.52 11.49
CA GLU A 29 -7.48 -17.30 12.71
C GLU A 29 -8.94 -17.68 12.75
N LYS A 30 -9.83 -16.75 12.44
CA LYS A 30 -11.29 -17.02 12.42
C LYS A 30 -11.68 -18.12 11.43
N ASN A 31 -10.91 -18.28 10.38
CA ASN A 31 -11.18 -19.25 9.33
C ASN A 31 -10.40 -20.57 9.52
N ASN A 32 -9.66 -20.71 10.61
CA ASN A 32 -8.92 -21.91 11.00
C ASN A 32 -7.93 -22.42 9.93
N PHE A 33 -7.26 -21.52 9.23
CA PHE A 33 -6.18 -21.87 8.33
C PHE A 33 -4.86 -21.96 9.09
N ASP A 34 -4.20 -23.12 8.99
CA ASP A 34 -2.86 -23.33 9.55
C ASP A 34 -1.78 -22.99 8.51
N SER A 35 -2.05 -23.26 7.24
CA SER A 35 -1.14 -22.96 6.14
C SER A 35 -1.90 -22.75 4.84
N GLY A 36 -1.30 -22.06 3.92
CA GLY A 36 -1.91 -21.81 2.61
C GLY A 36 -1.37 -20.54 1.97
N ILE A 37 -2.17 -20.01 1.06
CA ILE A 37 -1.86 -18.76 0.37
C ILE A 37 -2.93 -17.73 0.71
N LEU A 38 -2.49 -16.56 1.12
CA LEU A 38 -3.33 -15.39 1.31
C LEU A 38 -3.14 -14.45 0.12
N ASN A 39 -4.18 -14.27 -0.67
CA ASN A 39 -4.18 -13.28 -1.74
C ASN A 39 -4.95 -12.04 -1.27
N LEU A 40 -4.30 -10.89 -1.37
CA LEU A 40 -4.85 -9.59 -1.02
C LEU A 40 -5.02 -8.74 -2.28
N THR A 41 -6.14 -8.05 -2.37
CA THR A 41 -6.39 -7.10 -3.45
C THR A 41 -6.98 -5.83 -2.89
N SER A 42 -6.34 -4.69 -3.19
CA SER A 42 -6.92 -3.38 -2.92
C SER A 42 -7.99 -3.07 -3.97
N LEU A 43 -9.19 -2.70 -3.51
CA LEU A 43 -10.31 -2.37 -4.39
C LEU A 43 -10.44 -0.86 -4.60
N HIS A 44 -9.32 -0.16 -4.66
CA HIS A 44 -9.29 1.29 -4.84
C HIS A 44 -8.14 1.72 -5.75
N THR A 45 -8.39 2.70 -6.61
CA THR A 45 -7.42 3.18 -7.61
C THR A 45 -6.40 4.17 -7.06
N SER A 46 -6.51 4.56 -5.79
CA SER A 46 -5.54 5.42 -5.09
C SER A 46 -5.00 4.79 -3.80
N CYS A 47 -5.11 3.47 -3.67
CA CYS A 47 -4.54 2.69 -2.57
C CYS A 47 -3.73 1.51 -3.09
N SER A 48 -2.67 1.17 -2.38
CA SER A 48 -1.79 0.05 -2.70
C SER A 48 -1.48 -0.77 -1.47
N LEU A 49 -0.85 -1.90 -1.68
CA LEU A 49 -0.41 -2.82 -0.65
C LEU A 49 1.10 -3.01 -0.73
N THR A 50 1.74 -3.12 0.41
CA THR A 50 3.17 -3.45 0.48
C THR A 50 3.45 -4.31 1.70
N ILE A 51 4.45 -5.17 1.58
CA ILE A 51 5.05 -5.88 2.71
C ILE A 51 6.37 -5.20 3.00
N ASN A 52 6.54 -4.76 4.24
CA ASN A 52 7.75 -4.06 4.63
C ASN A 52 8.11 -4.37 6.08
N GLU A 53 9.33 -4.02 6.47
CA GLU A 53 9.76 -4.09 7.86
C GLU A 53 8.89 -3.17 8.72
N ASN A 54 8.48 -3.66 9.88
CA ASN A 54 7.68 -2.91 10.85
C ASN A 54 8.37 -2.79 12.23
N ALA A 55 9.63 -3.20 12.35
CA ALA A 55 10.38 -3.11 13.59
C ALA A 55 10.93 -1.70 13.86
N ASP A 56 11.38 -1.02 12.80
CA ASP A 56 11.88 0.35 12.88
C ASP A 56 10.88 1.31 12.22
N PRO A 57 10.24 2.21 12.98
CA PRO A 57 9.29 3.18 12.44
C PRO A 57 9.93 4.17 11.45
N ASN A 58 11.24 4.32 11.45
CA ASN A 58 11.93 5.17 10.49
C ASN A 58 11.85 4.64 9.06
N VAL A 59 11.70 3.33 8.86
CA VAL A 59 11.53 2.74 7.52
C VAL A 59 10.31 3.33 6.83
N LEU A 60 9.15 3.33 7.47
CA LEU A 60 7.93 3.91 6.90
C LEU A 60 8.01 5.42 6.75
N ARG A 61 8.68 6.11 7.68
CA ARG A 61 8.89 7.56 7.58
C ARG A 61 9.74 7.92 6.37
N ASP A 62 10.85 7.23 6.18
CA ASP A 62 11.75 7.48 5.05
C ASP A 62 11.09 7.09 3.73
N LEU A 63 10.35 5.99 3.71
CA LEU A 63 9.61 5.55 2.54
C LEU A 63 8.55 6.59 2.14
N LYS A 64 7.81 7.14 3.10
CA LYS A 64 6.85 8.21 2.85
C LYS A 64 7.51 9.44 2.23
N LYS A 65 8.62 9.90 2.80
CA LYS A 65 9.37 11.05 2.29
C LYS A 65 9.93 10.81 0.89
N TYR A 66 10.44 9.61 0.65
CA TYR A 66 10.94 9.23 -0.66
C TYR A 66 9.83 9.27 -1.71
N MET A 67 8.67 8.67 -1.41
CA MET A 67 7.51 8.69 -2.31
C MET A 67 7.02 10.12 -2.59
N GLN A 68 7.02 10.99 -1.58
CA GLN A 68 6.69 12.41 -1.76
C GLN A 68 7.69 13.12 -2.69
N SER A 69 8.95 12.74 -2.65
CA SER A 69 9.99 13.36 -3.48
C SER A 69 9.88 12.99 -4.96
N ILE A 70 9.47 11.76 -5.26
CA ILE A 70 9.31 11.29 -6.65
C ILE A 70 7.94 11.57 -7.23
N VAL A 71 6.93 11.75 -6.38
CA VAL A 71 5.55 12.07 -6.79
C VAL A 71 5.07 13.29 -6.00
N PRO A 72 5.47 14.49 -6.41
CA PRO A 72 5.08 15.72 -5.72
C PRO A 72 3.61 16.08 -5.95
N TYR A 73 3.07 16.94 -5.10
CA TYR A 73 1.75 17.52 -5.27
C TYR A 73 1.76 18.61 -6.36
N ASP A 74 0.62 18.89 -6.89
CA ASP A 74 0.29 19.97 -7.85
C ASP A 74 1.01 19.88 -9.20
N SER A 75 2.31 19.63 -9.23
CA SER A 75 3.11 19.59 -10.44
C SER A 75 4.35 18.72 -10.26
N TYR A 76 4.99 18.38 -11.36
CA TYR A 76 6.26 17.66 -11.38
C TYR A 76 7.21 18.25 -12.42
N LEU A 77 8.50 18.03 -12.22
CA LEU A 77 9.53 18.38 -13.19
C LEU A 77 9.81 17.19 -14.12
N THR A 78 9.80 17.44 -15.42
CA THR A 78 10.16 16.41 -16.39
C THR A 78 11.62 15.98 -16.22
N LEU A 79 11.93 14.76 -16.62
CA LEU A 79 13.29 14.24 -16.61
C LEU A 79 14.12 14.71 -17.80
N SER A 80 13.53 15.50 -18.71
CA SER A 80 14.23 16.10 -19.86
C SER A 80 15.31 17.09 -19.40
N LYS A 81 16.25 17.39 -20.29
CA LYS A 81 17.32 18.37 -20.01
C LYS A 81 16.78 19.73 -19.58
N ASN A 82 15.64 20.14 -20.10
CA ASN A 82 15.03 21.45 -19.84
C ASN A 82 14.21 21.47 -18.55
N ARG A 83 13.92 20.30 -17.93
CA ARG A 83 13.20 20.17 -16.68
C ARG A 83 11.95 21.06 -16.61
N GLU A 84 11.06 20.87 -17.57
CA GLU A 84 9.81 21.61 -17.60
C GLU A 84 8.92 21.23 -16.41
N GLU A 85 8.26 22.22 -15.82
CA GLU A 85 7.24 22.01 -14.80
C GLU A 85 5.91 21.74 -15.46
N ILE A 86 5.33 20.59 -15.13
CA ILE A 86 4.02 20.15 -15.61
C ILE A 86 3.04 20.09 -14.46
N SER A 87 1.98 20.89 -14.53
CA SER A 87 0.89 20.85 -13.57
C SER A 87 -0.08 19.71 -13.87
N TYR A 88 -0.59 19.05 -12.83
CA TYR A 88 -1.61 18.03 -13.00
C TYR A 88 -2.92 18.63 -13.48
N LYS A 89 -3.58 17.96 -14.40
CA LYS A 89 -4.91 18.34 -14.88
C LYS A 89 -6.03 17.77 -14.02
N HIS A 90 -5.77 16.68 -13.32
CA HIS A 90 -6.69 16.06 -12.38
C HIS A 90 -6.46 16.64 -10.97
N TYR A 91 -7.23 17.66 -10.62
CA TYR A 91 -7.06 18.41 -9.36
C TYR A 91 -8.37 18.68 -8.62
N GLN A 92 -9.52 18.38 -9.23
CA GLN A 92 -10.84 18.75 -8.66
C GLN A 92 -11.19 17.96 -7.39
N GLU A 93 -10.63 16.78 -7.24
CA GLU A 93 -10.84 15.92 -6.06
C GLU A 93 -9.81 16.16 -4.93
N GLY A 94 -8.93 17.13 -5.10
CA GLY A 94 -7.90 17.51 -4.14
C GLY A 94 -6.49 17.41 -4.71
N ALA A 95 -5.55 18.09 -4.08
CA ALA A 95 -4.14 18.14 -4.50
C ALA A 95 -3.42 16.79 -4.31
N ASP A 96 -3.94 15.93 -3.46
CA ASP A 96 -3.39 14.63 -3.12
C ASP A 96 -3.88 13.49 -4.02
N ASP A 97 -4.96 13.73 -4.80
CA ASP A 97 -5.60 12.64 -5.53
C ASP A 97 -4.78 12.17 -6.74
N MET A 98 -4.32 13.07 -7.61
CA MET A 98 -3.48 12.65 -8.74
C MET A 98 -2.14 12.03 -8.30
N PRO A 99 -1.42 12.57 -7.32
CA PRO A 99 -0.28 11.90 -6.73
C PRO A 99 -0.59 10.49 -6.21
N ALA A 100 -1.73 10.29 -5.57
CA ALA A 100 -2.16 8.98 -5.10
C ALA A 100 -2.37 7.98 -6.25
N HIS A 101 -2.98 8.40 -7.36
CA HIS A 101 -3.11 7.58 -8.56
C HIS A 101 -1.75 7.20 -9.16
N ILE A 102 -0.79 8.13 -9.20
CA ILE A 102 0.56 7.86 -9.71
C ILE A 102 1.25 6.85 -8.79
N LYS A 103 1.22 7.07 -7.47
CA LYS A 103 1.83 6.15 -6.51
C LYS A 103 1.25 4.75 -6.61
N THR A 104 -0.07 4.64 -6.76
CA THR A 104 -0.75 3.36 -6.97
C THR A 104 -0.29 2.67 -8.24
N SER A 105 -0.06 3.41 -9.32
CA SER A 105 0.44 2.87 -10.59
C SER A 105 1.90 2.38 -10.51
N LEU A 106 2.66 2.90 -9.55
CA LEU A 106 4.06 2.52 -9.32
C LEU A 106 4.25 1.41 -8.28
N THR A 107 3.18 1.03 -7.60
CA THR A 107 3.21 0.08 -6.50
C THR A 107 2.25 -1.08 -6.75
N ASN A 108 2.12 -1.99 -5.80
CA ASN A 108 1.30 -3.19 -5.97
C ASN A 108 -0.11 -2.98 -5.42
N THR A 109 -1.12 -3.33 -6.20
CA THR A 109 -2.51 -3.38 -5.74
C THR A 109 -2.92 -4.78 -5.27
N CYS A 110 -2.11 -5.78 -5.56
CA CYS A 110 -2.31 -7.16 -5.15
C CYS A 110 -1.05 -7.73 -4.55
N LEU A 111 -1.19 -8.54 -3.51
CA LEU A 111 -0.10 -9.28 -2.89
C LEU A 111 -0.51 -10.73 -2.67
N SER A 112 0.43 -11.64 -2.84
CA SER A 112 0.32 -13.05 -2.44
C SER A 112 1.29 -13.34 -1.31
N CYS A 113 0.79 -13.85 -0.20
CA CYS A 113 1.57 -14.17 0.98
C CYS A 113 1.45 -15.64 1.31
N LEU A 114 2.54 -16.27 1.71
CA LEU A 114 2.50 -17.61 2.28
C LEU A 114 2.07 -17.51 3.74
N LEU A 115 1.11 -18.36 4.11
CA LEU A 115 0.69 -18.55 5.49
C LEU A 115 1.28 -19.85 6.01
N TYR A 116 1.88 -19.80 7.18
CA TYR A 116 2.35 -20.97 7.90
C TYR A 116 2.29 -20.71 9.41
N THR A 117 2.36 -21.78 10.19
CA THR A 117 2.18 -21.70 11.64
C THR A 117 3.29 -20.92 12.36
N SER A 118 2.99 -20.46 13.54
CA SER A 118 3.64 -19.41 14.34
C SER A 118 5.15 -19.54 14.60
N ASP A 119 5.75 -20.68 14.34
CA ASP A 119 7.17 -20.88 14.62
C ASP A 119 8.10 -20.08 13.67
N ALA A 120 7.54 -19.58 12.58
CA ALA A 120 8.28 -18.76 11.61
C ALA A 120 8.15 -17.25 11.86
N ALA A 121 7.27 -16.84 12.75
CA ALA A 121 7.10 -15.42 13.11
C ALA A 121 8.18 -14.94 14.10
N ASP A 122 8.92 -15.85 14.67
CA ASP A 122 9.98 -15.57 15.64
C ASP A 122 11.39 -15.46 14.99
N GLU A 123 11.46 -15.67 13.68
CA GLU A 123 12.67 -15.45 12.88
C GLU A 123 12.60 -14.09 12.15
#